data_40a4c8c56a020bb9b6075418048bb109
#
_entry.id   40a4c8c56a020bb9b6075418048bb109
#
_cell.length_a   1.000
_cell.length_b   1.000
_cell.length_c   1.000
_cell.angle_alpha   90.00
_cell.angle_beta   90.00
_cell.angle_gamma   90.00
#
_symmetry.space_group_name_H-M   'P 1'
#
loop_
_entity.id
_entity.type
_entity.pdbx_description
1 polymer ?
#
loop_
_entity_poly.entity_id
_entity_poly.type
_entity_poly.pdbx_seq_one_letter_code
_entity_poly.pdbx_strand_id
1 'polypeptide(L)'
;ALAAANVGGGPIDPFLTDGHAVLQALDAIAQRSGRPLRVTSISADRVSGLTVKVQEPAHRINVDRYIVAPDGALSGPAPVKLMSLDGGPITAAKVDAHAFDPNAIAFTNLTKTARTAIAKSGYPDARVTEWEFNGIGRDDRHFMYLESARARPSANIDAHLHILGMQF
;
A
#
# COMPACT_ATOMS: atom_id res chain seq x y z
N ALA A 1 -5.91 -14.23 -22.45
CA ALA A 1 -6.44 -12.96 -21.95
C ALA A 1 -7.77 -13.23 -21.27
N LEU A 2 -7.76 -13.36 -19.92
CA LEU A 2 -8.98 -13.43 -19.13
C LEU A 2 -9.39 -11.99 -18.81
N ALA A 3 -10.47 -11.55 -19.43
CA ALA A 3 -11.12 -10.28 -19.14
C ALA A 3 -11.54 -10.26 -17.66
N ALA A 4 -11.07 -9.26 -16.91
CA ALA A 4 -11.56 -8.99 -15.58
C ALA A 4 -13.04 -8.67 -15.68
N ALA A 5 -13.88 -9.46 -14.99
CA ALA A 5 -15.31 -9.22 -14.90
C ALA A 5 -15.53 -7.87 -14.19
N ASN A 6 -16.03 -6.92 -14.96
CA ASN A 6 -16.36 -5.57 -14.51
C ASN A 6 -17.72 -5.64 -13.79
N VAL A 7 -17.72 -5.67 -12.47
CA VAL A 7 -18.94 -5.56 -11.67
C VAL A 7 -18.93 -4.19 -10.99
N GLY A 8 -19.66 -3.24 -11.58
CA GLY A 8 -19.88 -1.90 -11.04
C GLY A 8 -19.01 -0.82 -11.66
N GLY A 9 -19.59 -0.06 -12.60
CA GLY A 9 -18.96 0.90 -13.49
C GLY A 9 -18.30 2.13 -12.85
N GLY A 10 -17.10 1.94 -12.35
CA GLY A 10 -16.13 3.00 -12.07
C GLY A 10 -14.77 2.57 -12.60
N PRO A 11 -13.83 3.49 -12.87
CA PRO A 11 -12.50 3.12 -13.27
C PRO A 11 -11.89 2.17 -12.23
N ILE A 12 -11.41 1.01 -12.71
CA ILE A 12 -10.71 0.04 -11.86
C ILE A 12 -9.39 0.71 -11.51
N ASP A 13 -9.17 0.99 -10.21
CA ASP A 13 -7.85 1.43 -9.77
C ASP A 13 -6.88 0.24 -9.87
N PRO A 14 -5.88 0.30 -10.76
CA PRO A 14 -4.96 -0.79 -10.99
C PRO A 14 -4.15 -1.13 -9.74
N PHE A 15 -3.90 -0.15 -8.86
CA PHE A 15 -3.07 -0.36 -7.65
C PHE A 15 -3.75 -1.21 -6.58
N LEU A 16 -5.06 -1.37 -6.61
CA LEU A 16 -5.78 -2.18 -5.63
C LEU A 16 -5.61 -3.69 -5.84
N THR A 17 -5.39 -4.12 -7.09
CA THR A 17 -5.38 -5.55 -7.43
C THR A 17 -4.27 -5.98 -8.39
N ASP A 18 -3.55 -5.06 -8.99
CA ASP A 18 -2.46 -5.35 -9.93
C ASP A 18 -1.10 -5.04 -9.31
N GLY A 19 -0.40 -6.09 -8.86
CA GLY A 19 0.93 -5.95 -8.27
C GLY A 19 1.98 -5.44 -9.26
N HIS A 20 1.83 -5.70 -10.55
CA HIS A 20 2.74 -5.19 -11.56
C HIS A 20 2.63 -3.66 -11.69
N ALA A 21 1.42 -3.12 -11.67
CA ALA A 21 1.19 -1.68 -11.65
C ALA A 21 1.83 -1.02 -10.41
N VAL A 22 1.71 -1.66 -9.24
CA VAL A 22 2.36 -1.18 -8.00
C VAL A 22 3.89 -1.16 -8.16
N LEU A 23 4.50 -2.22 -8.67
CA LEU A 23 5.94 -2.30 -8.85
C LEU A 23 6.46 -1.26 -9.85
N GLN A 24 5.75 -1.01 -10.95
CA GLN A 24 6.08 0.05 -11.90
C GLN A 24 6.02 1.44 -11.25
N ALA A 25 5.00 1.70 -10.45
CA ALA A 25 4.86 2.96 -9.72
C ALA A 25 5.99 3.17 -8.71
N LEU A 26 6.37 2.13 -7.96
CA LEU A 26 7.50 2.17 -7.04
C LEU A 26 8.83 2.44 -7.76
N ASP A 27 9.03 1.87 -8.94
CA ASP A 27 10.22 2.14 -9.76
C ASP A 27 10.26 3.61 -10.23
N ALA A 28 9.14 4.17 -10.67
CA ALA A 28 9.03 5.58 -11.04
C ALA A 28 9.32 6.52 -9.86
N ILE A 29 8.84 6.19 -8.66
CA ILE A 29 9.14 6.93 -7.44
C ILE A 29 10.64 6.83 -7.13
N ALA A 30 11.24 5.65 -7.22
CA ALA A 30 12.66 5.44 -6.96
C ALA A 30 13.56 6.20 -7.95
N GLN A 31 13.15 6.35 -9.20
CA GLN A 31 13.86 7.18 -10.19
C GLN A 31 13.84 8.66 -9.81
N ARG A 32 12.74 9.14 -9.21
CA ARG A 32 12.61 10.54 -8.78
C ARG A 32 13.26 10.84 -7.44
N SER A 33 13.10 9.94 -6.45
CA SER A 33 13.58 10.15 -5.07
C SER A 33 15.03 9.74 -4.87
N GLY A 34 15.57 8.86 -5.71
CA GLY A 34 16.87 8.23 -5.54
C GLY A 34 16.77 6.80 -5.00
N ARG A 35 17.86 6.05 -5.18
CA ARG A 35 18.02 4.66 -4.72
C ARG A 35 19.08 4.56 -3.63
N PRO A 36 18.98 3.60 -2.69
CA PRO A 36 17.88 2.63 -2.54
C PRO A 36 16.61 3.28 -2.03
N LEU A 37 15.44 2.80 -2.49
CA LEU A 37 14.15 3.27 -1.99
C LEU A 37 13.88 2.67 -0.62
N ARG A 38 13.70 3.54 0.37
CA ARG A 38 13.30 3.18 1.73
C ARG A 38 11.98 3.86 2.04
N VAL A 39 11.00 3.10 2.46
CA VAL A 39 9.62 3.62 2.67
C VAL A 39 9.16 3.37 4.09
N THR A 40 8.37 4.28 4.62
CA THR A 40 7.74 4.13 5.94
C THR A 40 6.30 3.66 5.84
N SER A 41 5.65 3.89 4.69
CA SER A 41 4.35 3.30 4.37
C SER A 41 4.09 3.25 2.88
N ILE A 42 3.28 2.28 2.47
CA ILE A 42 2.71 2.15 1.13
C ILE A 42 1.23 1.83 1.29
N SER A 43 0.37 2.60 0.65
CA SER A 43 -1.06 2.35 0.65
C SER A 43 -1.67 2.60 -0.72
N ALA A 44 -2.76 1.93 -1.01
CA ALA A 44 -3.58 2.20 -2.19
C ALA A 44 -5.04 2.35 -1.78
N ASP A 45 -5.71 3.32 -2.35
CA ASP A 45 -7.15 3.52 -2.24
C ASP A 45 -7.75 3.97 -3.57
N ARG A 46 -9.07 3.92 -3.65
CA ARG A 46 -9.81 4.18 -4.90
C ARG A 46 -9.78 5.64 -5.36
N VAL A 47 -9.49 6.56 -4.46
CA VAL A 47 -9.55 8.01 -4.72
C VAL A 47 -8.18 8.55 -5.07
N SER A 48 -7.20 8.24 -4.23
CA SER A 48 -5.84 8.79 -4.34
C SER A 48 -4.95 7.98 -5.28
N GLY A 49 -5.26 6.69 -5.47
CA GLY A 49 -4.36 5.74 -6.14
C GLY A 49 -3.32 5.19 -5.16
N LEU A 50 -2.06 5.16 -5.55
CA LEU A 50 -0.95 4.68 -4.72
C LEU A 50 -0.30 5.84 -3.98
N THR A 51 -0.24 5.76 -2.66
CA THR A 51 0.48 6.71 -1.80
C THR A 51 1.69 6.03 -1.17
N VAL A 52 2.86 6.63 -1.32
CA VAL A 52 4.12 6.11 -0.77
C VAL A 52 4.82 7.19 0.04
N LYS A 53 5.16 6.88 1.29
CA LYS A 53 5.96 7.75 2.15
C LYS A 53 7.40 7.25 2.15
N VAL A 54 8.29 8.05 1.61
CA VAL A 54 9.69 7.71 1.34
C VAL A 54 10.60 8.45 2.32
N GLN A 55 11.50 7.72 2.96
CA GLN A 55 12.59 8.33 3.73
C GLN A 55 13.56 9.00 2.76
N GLU A 56 13.85 10.28 2.97
CA GLU A 56 14.77 11.04 2.13
C GLU A 56 16.20 10.48 2.26
N PRO A 57 16.86 10.06 1.15
CA PRO A 57 18.18 9.44 1.23
C PRO A 57 19.25 10.36 1.81
N ALA A 58 19.19 11.65 1.49
CA ALA A 58 20.18 12.66 1.94
C ALA A 58 19.93 13.12 3.39
N HIS A 59 18.68 13.12 3.84
CA HIS A 59 18.28 13.59 5.17
C HIS A 59 17.34 12.59 5.82
N ARG A 60 17.89 11.54 6.39
CA ARG A 60 17.17 10.36 6.90
C ARG A 60 16.12 10.64 7.98
N ILE A 61 16.10 11.84 8.55
CA ILE A 61 15.04 12.31 9.46
C ILE A 61 13.77 12.73 8.71
N ASN A 62 13.90 13.05 7.42
CA ASN A 62 12.79 13.53 6.61
C ASN A 62 12.07 12.39 5.92
N VAL A 63 10.77 12.56 5.76
CA VAL A 63 9.90 11.67 5.00
C VAL A 63 9.11 12.50 4.01
N ASP A 64 9.12 12.09 2.77
CA ASP A 64 8.37 12.72 1.68
C ASP A 64 7.26 11.81 1.17
N ARG A 65 6.14 12.40 0.83
CA ARG A 65 5.00 11.69 0.23
C ARG A 65 5.04 11.83 -1.28
N TYR A 66 4.88 10.70 -1.95
CA TYR A 66 4.62 10.58 -3.38
C TYR A 66 3.24 9.97 -3.60
N ILE A 67 2.54 10.42 -4.63
CA ILE A 67 1.24 9.87 -5.03
C ILE A 67 1.31 9.53 -6.50
N VAL A 68 0.90 8.31 -6.85
CA VAL A 68 0.63 7.92 -8.23
C VAL A 68 -0.87 7.77 -8.38
N ALA A 69 -1.48 8.73 -9.08
CA ALA A 69 -2.91 8.73 -9.30
C ALA A 69 -3.37 7.50 -10.11
N PRO A 70 -4.67 7.15 -10.09
CA PRO A 70 -5.19 6.00 -10.86
C PRO A 70 -4.89 6.05 -12.35
N ASP A 71 -4.70 7.23 -12.93
CA ASP A 71 -4.30 7.45 -14.33
C ASP A 71 -2.78 7.33 -14.57
N GLY A 72 -2.00 7.07 -13.52
CA GLY A 72 -0.54 6.93 -13.55
C GLY A 72 0.24 8.24 -13.34
N ALA A 73 -0.42 9.37 -13.12
CA ALA A 73 0.25 10.64 -12.88
C ALA A 73 0.99 10.63 -11.54
N LEU A 74 2.32 10.82 -11.57
CA LEU A 74 3.17 10.88 -10.39
C LEU A 74 3.31 12.32 -9.90
N SER A 75 2.96 12.55 -8.64
CA SER A 75 3.17 13.80 -7.91
C SER A 75 4.05 13.60 -6.68
N GLY A 76 4.63 14.68 -6.18
CA GLY A 76 5.60 14.69 -5.08
C GLY A 76 7.03 15.00 -5.59
N PRO A 77 8.00 15.16 -4.68
CA PRO A 77 7.88 14.99 -3.22
C PRO A 77 7.02 16.06 -2.54
N ALA A 78 6.31 15.67 -1.49
CA ALA A 78 5.64 16.60 -0.58
C ALA A 78 6.05 16.24 0.86
N PRO A 79 6.56 17.20 1.66
CA PRO A 79 7.04 16.89 3.00
C PRO A 79 5.94 16.35 3.89
N VAL A 80 6.26 15.30 4.67
CA VAL A 80 5.39 14.73 5.68
C VAL A 80 5.76 15.28 7.05
N LYS A 81 4.78 15.87 7.73
CA LYS A 81 4.97 16.29 9.12
C LYS A 81 4.93 15.05 10.03
N LEU A 82 6.08 14.68 10.55
CA LEU A 82 6.20 13.56 11.48
C LEU A 82 5.76 13.98 12.88
N MET A 83 5.08 13.07 13.59
CA MET A 83 4.71 13.23 14.98
C MET A 83 5.34 12.11 15.79
N SER A 84 5.92 12.46 16.94
CA SER A 84 6.47 11.47 17.87
C SER A 84 5.34 10.93 18.75
N LEU A 85 5.21 9.61 18.82
CA LEU A 85 4.22 8.96 19.68
C LEU A 85 4.65 8.93 21.15
N ASP A 86 5.93 9.05 21.44
CA ASP A 86 6.50 9.05 22.79
C ASP A 86 6.77 10.47 23.35
N GLY A 87 6.37 11.50 22.60
CA GLY A 87 6.59 12.91 22.97
C GLY A 87 8.04 13.38 22.88
N GLY A 88 8.96 12.51 22.52
CA GLY A 88 10.38 12.85 22.36
C GLY A 88 10.69 13.40 20.95
N PRO A 89 11.95 13.83 20.70
CA PRO A 89 12.32 14.35 19.39
C PRO A 89 12.26 13.27 18.32
N ILE A 90 11.93 13.68 17.09
CA ILE A 90 12.11 12.84 15.90
C ILE A 90 13.59 12.73 15.62
N THR A 91 14.09 11.51 15.43
CA THR A 91 15.49 11.22 15.11
C THR A 91 15.58 10.33 13.88
N ALA A 92 16.73 10.34 13.20
CA ALA A 92 16.97 9.43 12.07
C ALA A 92 16.79 7.96 12.49
N ALA A 93 17.26 7.59 13.68
CA ALA A 93 17.10 6.22 14.20
C ALA A 93 15.62 5.81 14.37
N LYS A 94 14.74 6.74 14.80
CA LYS A 94 13.29 6.47 14.87
C LYS A 94 12.68 6.28 13.50
N VAL A 95 13.06 7.11 12.53
CA VAL A 95 12.58 6.96 11.15
C VAL A 95 13.08 5.65 10.53
N ASP A 96 14.37 5.33 10.73
CA ASP A 96 14.96 4.09 10.24
C ASP A 96 14.29 2.83 10.79
N ALA A 97 13.88 2.88 12.06
CA ALA A 97 13.18 1.76 12.70
C ALA A 97 11.82 1.45 12.05
N HIS A 98 11.22 2.42 11.36
CA HIS A 98 9.96 2.26 10.63
C HIS A 98 10.15 2.15 9.11
N ALA A 99 11.36 2.39 8.60
CA ALA A 99 11.63 2.35 7.18
C ALA A 99 12.00 0.93 6.74
N PHE A 100 11.42 0.49 5.63
CA PHE A 100 11.65 -0.82 5.04
C PHE A 100 11.91 -0.73 3.54
N ASP A 101 12.49 -1.79 2.97
CA ASP A 101 12.61 -1.96 1.52
C ASP A 101 11.25 -2.41 0.97
N PRO A 102 10.63 -1.68 0.03
CA PRO A 102 9.37 -2.08 -0.57
C PRO A 102 9.44 -3.42 -1.31
N ASN A 103 10.63 -3.87 -1.73
CA ASN A 103 10.82 -5.19 -2.33
C ASN A 103 10.64 -6.35 -1.33
N ALA A 104 10.61 -6.07 -0.02
CA ALA A 104 10.26 -7.06 0.99
C ALA A 104 8.79 -7.47 0.92
N ILE A 105 7.93 -6.68 0.25
CA ILE A 105 6.53 -7.00 0.04
C ILE A 105 6.38 -7.73 -1.30
N ALA A 106 5.74 -8.90 -1.28
CA ALA A 106 5.54 -9.73 -2.47
C ALA A 106 4.35 -9.24 -3.33
N PHE A 107 4.42 -8.01 -3.86
CA PHE A 107 3.35 -7.42 -4.67
C PHE A 107 2.93 -8.25 -5.88
N THR A 108 3.80 -9.14 -6.39
CA THR A 108 3.44 -10.09 -7.44
C THR A 108 2.28 -11.03 -7.05
N ASN A 109 2.01 -11.19 -5.76
CA ASN A 109 0.90 -11.98 -5.23
C ASN A 109 -0.40 -11.18 -5.08
N LEU A 110 -0.39 -9.86 -5.28
CA LEU A 110 -1.52 -8.98 -4.95
C LEU A 110 -2.83 -9.41 -5.63
N THR A 111 -2.81 -9.74 -6.91
CA THR A 111 -4.00 -10.18 -7.65
C THR A 111 -4.59 -11.46 -7.05
N LYS A 112 -3.73 -12.44 -6.73
CA LYS A 112 -4.16 -13.70 -6.12
C LYS A 112 -4.75 -13.45 -4.73
N THR A 113 -4.11 -12.62 -3.93
CA THR A 113 -4.55 -12.30 -2.57
C THR A 113 -5.88 -11.56 -2.59
N ALA A 114 -6.08 -10.60 -3.48
CA ALA A 114 -7.34 -9.89 -3.64
C ALA A 114 -8.49 -10.86 -4.00
N ARG A 115 -8.28 -11.76 -4.95
CA ARG A 115 -9.27 -12.79 -5.32
C ARG A 115 -9.59 -13.72 -4.15
N THR A 116 -8.58 -14.14 -3.40
CA THR A 116 -8.75 -15.03 -2.24
C THR A 116 -9.50 -14.31 -1.12
N ALA A 117 -9.19 -13.04 -0.85
CA ALA A 117 -9.89 -12.23 0.15
C ALA A 117 -11.38 -12.06 -0.20
N ILE A 118 -11.69 -11.76 -1.46
CA ILE A 118 -13.08 -11.67 -1.95
C ILE A 118 -13.80 -13.00 -1.74
N ALA A 119 -13.20 -14.12 -2.15
CA ALA A 119 -13.81 -15.45 -1.98
C ALA A 119 -14.06 -15.79 -0.50
N LYS A 120 -13.08 -15.49 0.38
CA LYS A 120 -13.20 -15.76 1.82
C LYS A 120 -14.16 -14.81 2.54
N SER A 121 -14.48 -13.65 1.96
CA SER A 121 -15.43 -12.69 2.54
C SER A 121 -16.86 -13.25 2.57
N GLY A 122 -17.17 -14.21 1.73
CA GLY A 122 -18.54 -14.75 1.58
C GLY A 122 -19.50 -13.81 0.83
N TYR A 123 -19.02 -12.67 0.33
CA TYR A 123 -19.80 -11.70 -0.44
C TYR A 123 -19.31 -11.67 -1.89
N PRO A 124 -20.09 -12.23 -2.85
CA PRO A 124 -19.65 -12.33 -4.24
C PRO A 124 -19.52 -10.98 -4.96
N ASP A 125 -20.18 -9.94 -4.43
CA ASP A 125 -20.09 -8.56 -4.90
C ASP A 125 -18.96 -7.75 -4.22
N ALA A 126 -18.22 -8.36 -3.30
CA ALA A 126 -17.14 -7.68 -2.61
C ALA A 126 -16.01 -7.27 -3.58
N ARG A 127 -15.44 -6.13 -3.31
CA ARG A 127 -14.29 -5.59 -4.05
C ARG A 127 -13.29 -5.01 -3.07
N VAL A 128 -12.01 -5.04 -3.42
CA VAL A 128 -10.95 -4.36 -2.65
C VAL A 128 -11.12 -2.85 -2.80
N THR A 129 -11.10 -2.14 -1.69
CA THR A 129 -11.23 -0.67 -1.67
C THR A 129 -9.98 0.04 -1.20
N GLU A 130 -9.17 -0.66 -0.40
CA GLU A 130 -7.95 -0.10 0.20
C GLU A 130 -7.04 -1.23 0.68
N TRP A 131 -5.76 -1.01 0.67
CA TRP A 131 -4.78 -1.77 1.44
C TRP A 131 -3.64 -0.87 1.91
N GLU A 132 -3.01 -1.25 3.01
CA GLU A 132 -1.95 -0.47 3.62
C GLU A 132 -0.88 -1.35 4.25
N PHE A 133 0.39 -0.98 3.98
CA PHE A 133 1.58 -1.48 4.65
C PHE A 133 2.24 -0.32 5.37
N ASN A 134 2.17 -0.32 6.68
CA ASN A 134 2.89 0.63 7.54
C ASN A 134 4.18 0.01 8.03
N GLY A 135 5.12 0.86 8.40
CA GLY A 135 6.47 0.51 8.81
C GLY A 135 6.54 -0.78 9.60
N ILE A 136 7.30 -1.72 9.06
CA ILE A 136 7.42 -3.07 9.57
C ILE A 136 8.12 -3.02 10.91
N GLY A 137 7.34 -2.92 11.97
CA GLY A 137 7.82 -2.97 13.34
C GLY A 137 6.82 -3.73 14.19
N ARG A 138 7.24 -4.83 14.75
CA ARG A 138 6.65 -5.65 15.81
C ARG A 138 5.31 -6.34 15.56
N ASP A 139 4.41 -5.79 14.76
CA ASP A 139 3.18 -6.47 14.36
C ASP A 139 3.11 -6.47 12.84
N ASP A 140 3.57 -7.55 12.21
CA ASP A 140 3.51 -7.78 10.75
C ASP A 140 2.06 -7.94 10.25
N ARG A 141 1.16 -7.13 10.77
CA ARG A 141 -0.25 -7.13 10.41
C ARG A 141 -0.54 -5.95 9.52
N HIS A 142 -0.79 -6.27 8.27
CA HIS A 142 -1.24 -5.32 7.28
C HIS A 142 -2.67 -5.65 6.91
N PHE A 143 -3.40 -4.70 6.36
CA PHE A 143 -4.82 -4.84 6.11
C PHE A 143 -5.14 -4.63 4.63
N MET A 144 -6.08 -5.45 4.15
CA MET A 144 -6.77 -5.25 2.90
C MET A 144 -8.26 -5.12 3.21
N TYR A 145 -8.83 -3.98 2.87
CA TYR A 145 -10.24 -3.69 3.11
C TYR A 145 -11.05 -4.00 1.88
N LEU A 146 -12.23 -4.58 2.12
CA LEU A 146 -13.19 -4.91 1.09
C LEU A 146 -14.52 -4.20 1.36
N GLU A 147 -15.29 -3.98 0.32
CA GLU A 147 -16.64 -3.43 0.41
C GLU A 147 -17.59 -4.25 -0.45
N SER A 148 -18.75 -4.58 0.10
CA SER A 148 -19.89 -5.13 -0.59
C SER A 148 -21.12 -4.28 -0.30
N ALA A 149 -22.23 -4.55 -0.97
CA ALA A 149 -23.51 -3.87 -0.69
C ALA A 149 -24.00 -4.07 0.76
N ARG A 150 -23.50 -5.09 1.48
CA ARG A 150 -24.01 -5.51 2.79
C ARG A 150 -22.98 -5.48 3.92
N ALA A 151 -21.68 -5.41 3.62
CA ALA A 151 -20.63 -5.51 4.64
C ALA A 151 -19.33 -4.85 4.17
N ARG A 152 -18.47 -4.56 5.13
CA ARG A 152 -17.10 -4.08 4.92
C ARG A 152 -16.09 -5.00 5.59
N PRO A 153 -15.90 -6.22 5.06
CA PRO A 153 -14.92 -7.13 5.64
C PRO A 153 -13.49 -6.65 5.39
N SER A 154 -12.56 -7.13 6.22
CA SER A 154 -11.14 -6.92 5.99
C SER A 154 -10.34 -8.21 6.12
N ALA A 155 -9.23 -8.30 5.40
CA ALA A 155 -8.26 -9.36 5.53
C ALA A 155 -7.01 -8.84 6.24
N ASN A 156 -6.54 -9.59 7.24
CA ASN A 156 -5.19 -9.43 7.76
C ASN A 156 -4.22 -10.15 6.81
N ILE A 157 -3.19 -9.46 6.38
CA ILE A 157 -2.18 -9.98 5.44
C ILE A 157 -0.77 -9.78 5.98
N ASP A 158 0.16 -10.63 5.58
CA ASP A 158 1.59 -10.46 5.86
C ASP A 158 2.32 -9.79 4.67
N ALA A 159 3.63 -9.56 4.79
CA ALA A 159 4.46 -8.98 3.74
C ALA A 159 4.56 -9.88 2.48
N HIS A 160 4.29 -11.17 2.59
CA HIS A 160 4.20 -12.10 1.46
C HIS A 160 2.82 -12.11 0.82
N LEU A 161 1.90 -11.26 1.34
CA LEU A 161 0.50 -11.19 0.90
C LEU A 161 -0.28 -12.49 1.17
N HIS A 162 0.09 -13.24 2.21
CA HIS A 162 -0.73 -14.33 2.72
C HIS A 162 -1.85 -13.77 3.61
N ILE A 163 -3.05 -14.30 3.45
CA ILE A 163 -4.18 -13.95 4.32
C ILE A 163 -4.04 -14.72 5.63
N LEU A 164 -3.83 -13.99 6.73
CA LEU A 164 -3.70 -14.51 8.08
C LEU A 164 -5.05 -14.73 8.76
N GLY A 165 -6.06 -13.95 8.37
CA GLY A 165 -7.42 -14.03 8.89
C GLY A 165 -8.35 -13.02 8.24
N MET A 166 -9.65 -13.23 8.42
CA MET A 166 -10.70 -12.31 7.98
C MET A 166 -11.40 -11.70 9.19
N GLN A 167 -11.86 -10.47 9.05
CA GLN A 167 -12.70 -9.75 10.01
C GLN A 167 -13.97 -9.30 9.28
N PHE A 168 -15.12 -9.38 9.97
CA PHE A 168 -16.44 -9.08 9.42
C PHE A 168 -17.13 -7.97 10.22
#